data_25457594bcc13870e369aaf6a3d050c2
#
_entry.id   25457594bcc13870e369aaf6a3d050c2
#
_cell.length_a   1.000
_cell.length_b   1.000
_cell.length_c   1.000
_cell.angle_alpha   90.00
_cell.angle_beta   90.00
_cell.angle_gamma   90.00
#
_symmetry.space_group_name_H-M   'P 1'
#
loop_
_entity.id
_entity.type
_entity.pdbx_description
1 polymer ?
#
loop_
_entity_poly.entity_id
_entity_poly.type
_entity_poly.pdbx_seq_one_letter_code
_entity_poly.pdbx_strand_id
1 'polypeptide(L)'
;MFSKAWRNVILLIIIFCTTSCSTEVVPISQPEAGIENKTLVLYYTRTGKNEIVAKAVNNLIKDSTIEQVKSSVSVPASAFWYKLPFTKAKIEPIEANPDEFDNIILCTPVYLQGISPPIKAVIKDFPLEGKNVSVLATCGGMYFSVFHSLVQGSLKRRGAIVNGVYVVKVGGKSEEEIALQVKEHLGKIGFDTLKNMSINQEPVGR
;
A
#
# COMPACT_ATOMS: atom_id res chain seq x y z
N MET A 1 -7.47 21.77 65.42
CA MET A 1 -6.13 22.41 65.59
C MET A 1 -5.12 21.60 64.79
N PHE A 2 -4.89 21.92 63.54
CA PHE A 2 -3.92 21.22 62.71
C PHE A 2 -2.51 21.71 63.05
N SER A 3 -1.58 20.78 63.26
CA SER A 3 -0.23 21.09 63.67
C SER A 3 0.50 21.90 62.54
N LYS A 4 1.44 22.80 62.98
CA LYS A 4 2.24 23.62 62.04
C LYS A 4 2.98 22.79 60.97
N ALA A 5 3.29 21.54 61.24
CA ALA A 5 3.92 20.61 60.33
C ALA A 5 3.07 20.30 59.08
N TRP A 6 1.76 20.16 59.22
CA TRP A 6 0.83 19.88 58.10
C TRP A 6 0.65 21.08 57.15
N ARG A 7 0.72 22.30 57.71
CA ARG A 7 0.67 23.53 56.87
C ARG A 7 1.85 23.67 55.95
N ASN A 8 3.05 23.27 56.40
CA ASN A 8 4.26 23.33 55.56
C ASN A 8 4.26 22.25 54.45
N VAL A 9 3.68 21.08 54.71
CA VAL A 9 3.53 20.02 53.69
C VAL A 9 2.57 20.44 52.60
N ILE A 10 1.44 21.05 52.94
CA ILE A 10 0.45 21.54 51.96
C ILE A 10 1.05 22.69 51.12
N LEU A 11 1.83 23.58 51.73
CA LEU A 11 2.50 24.67 51.03
C LEU A 11 3.56 24.17 50.02
N LEU A 12 4.28 23.10 50.36
CA LEU A 12 5.26 22.46 49.49
C LEU A 12 4.59 21.74 48.28
N ILE A 13 3.41 21.16 48.48
CA ILE A 13 2.65 20.50 47.40
C ILE A 13 2.10 21.54 46.41
N ILE A 14 1.71 22.71 46.84
CA ILE A 14 1.16 23.76 45.97
C ILE A 14 2.28 24.41 45.13
N ILE A 15 3.51 24.50 45.66
CA ILE A 15 4.63 25.06 44.90
C ILE A 15 5.14 24.11 43.81
N PHE A 16 4.93 22.79 43.95
CA PHE A 16 5.34 21.80 42.95
C PHE A 16 4.35 21.64 41.77
N CYS A 17 3.13 22.22 41.86
CA CYS A 17 2.12 22.12 40.83
C CYS A 17 2.10 23.28 39.82
N THR A 18 3.03 24.24 39.92
CA THR A 18 3.11 25.40 39.01
C THR A 18 4.31 25.35 38.05
N THR A 19 4.96 24.19 37.89
CA THR A 19 5.79 24.00 36.70
C THR A 19 4.87 23.86 35.49
N SER A 20 4.64 24.99 34.85
CA SER A 20 4.03 25.07 33.54
C SER A 20 4.65 24.02 32.62
N CYS A 21 3.88 22.99 32.30
CA CYS A 21 4.15 22.19 31.13
C CYS A 21 3.95 23.11 29.91
N SER A 22 4.99 23.83 29.53
CA SER A 22 5.07 24.41 28.20
C SER A 22 5.08 23.22 27.27
N THR A 23 3.93 22.88 26.70
CA THR A 23 3.85 22.07 25.48
C THR A 23 4.58 22.88 24.42
N GLU A 24 5.88 22.64 24.30
CA GLU A 24 6.61 22.97 23.10
C GLU A 24 5.92 22.19 21.98
N VAL A 25 5.06 22.90 21.23
CA VAL A 25 4.51 22.40 19.98
C VAL A 25 5.72 22.28 19.07
N VAL A 26 6.33 21.09 19.06
CA VAL A 26 7.30 20.75 18.01
C VAL A 26 6.57 20.99 16.72
N PRO A 27 6.98 21.98 15.90
CA PRO A 27 6.36 22.13 14.59
C PRO A 27 6.56 20.81 13.89
N ILE A 28 5.46 20.16 13.51
CA ILE A 28 5.49 19.04 12.57
C ILE A 28 6.21 19.63 11.37
N SER A 29 7.47 19.24 11.19
CA SER A 29 8.23 19.60 10.00
C SER A 29 7.37 19.19 8.82
N GLN A 30 6.83 20.17 8.11
CA GLN A 30 6.24 19.91 6.82
C GLN A 30 7.29 19.15 6.03
N PRO A 31 6.95 18.06 5.33
CA PRO A 31 7.91 17.37 4.51
C PRO A 31 8.54 18.42 3.58
N GLU A 32 9.86 18.54 3.66
CA GLU A 32 10.61 19.46 2.81
C GLU A 32 10.21 19.17 1.37
N ALA A 33 9.73 20.21 0.68
CA ALA A 33 9.41 20.16 -0.73
C ALA A 33 10.70 19.79 -1.48
N GLY A 34 10.82 18.51 -1.90
CA GLY A 34 12.00 18.09 -2.66
C GLY A 34 12.28 16.59 -2.71
N ILE A 35 11.72 15.78 -1.83
CA ILE A 35 11.80 14.31 -1.99
C ILE A 35 10.66 13.92 -2.90
N GLU A 36 10.95 13.78 -4.20
CA GLU A 36 10.03 13.14 -5.14
C GLU A 36 9.85 11.70 -4.70
N ASN A 37 8.75 11.42 -4.00
CA ASN A 37 8.40 10.07 -3.54
C ASN A 37 8.15 9.17 -4.75
N LYS A 38 9.22 8.52 -5.22
CA LYS A 38 9.14 7.59 -6.36
C LYS A 38 8.32 6.38 -5.98
N THR A 39 7.48 5.94 -6.90
CA THR A 39 6.59 4.80 -6.70
C THR A 39 6.97 3.63 -7.61
N LEU A 40 7.16 2.45 -7.03
CA LEU A 40 7.33 1.20 -7.77
C LEU A 40 6.03 0.41 -7.77
N VAL A 41 5.55 0.06 -8.96
CA VAL A 41 4.36 -0.78 -9.16
C VAL A 41 4.81 -2.17 -9.58
N LEU A 42 4.73 -3.11 -8.66
CA LEU A 42 5.03 -4.53 -8.93
C LEU A 42 3.74 -5.30 -9.15
N TYR A 43 3.63 -5.97 -10.28
CA TYR A 43 2.42 -6.74 -10.56
C TYR A 43 2.69 -8.16 -11.02
N TYR A 44 1.82 -9.08 -10.60
CA TYR A 44 1.75 -10.42 -11.15
C TYR A 44 0.39 -10.65 -11.80
N THR A 45 0.40 -11.17 -13.02
CA THR A 45 -0.83 -11.46 -13.76
C THR A 45 -0.79 -12.84 -14.41
N ARG A 46 -1.95 -13.50 -14.49
CA ARG A 46 -2.16 -14.75 -15.27
C ARG A 46 -3.05 -14.54 -16.47
N THR A 47 -3.95 -13.58 -16.38
CA THR A 47 -5.03 -13.35 -17.37
C THR A 47 -5.01 -11.93 -17.93
N GLY A 48 -3.95 -11.17 -17.70
CA GLY A 48 -3.83 -9.77 -18.11
C GLY A 48 -4.55 -8.79 -17.17
N LYS A 49 -5.49 -9.21 -16.33
CA LYS A 49 -6.32 -8.28 -15.53
C LYS A 49 -5.53 -7.44 -14.53
N ASN A 50 -4.48 -7.99 -13.88
CA ASN A 50 -3.62 -7.20 -13.01
C ASN A 50 -2.69 -6.26 -13.79
N GLU A 51 -2.37 -6.57 -15.02
CA GLU A 51 -1.64 -5.66 -15.91
C GLU A 51 -2.46 -4.40 -16.19
N ILE A 52 -3.77 -4.55 -16.47
CA ILE A 52 -4.69 -3.42 -16.64
C ILE A 52 -4.68 -2.53 -15.38
N VAL A 53 -4.79 -3.14 -14.20
CA VAL A 53 -4.75 -2.41 -12.92
C VAL A 53 -3.41 -1.69 -12.74
N ALA A 54 -2.30 -2.38 -12.98
CA ALA A 54 -0.96 -1.81 -12.82
C ALA A 54 -0.70 -0.66 -13.82
N LYS A 55 -1.14 -0.80 -15.06
CA LYS A 55 -1.09 0.29 -16.06
C LYS A 55 -1.96 1.47 -15.65
N ALA A 56 -3.15 1.23 -15.11
CA ALA A 56 -4.01 2.30 -14.60
C ALA A 56 -3.35 3.06 -13.44
N VAL A 57 -2.69 2.34 -12.52
CA VAL A 57 -1.89 2.97 -11.44
C VAL A 57 -0.77 3.83 -12.03
N ASN A 58 0.02 3.27 -12.95
CA ASN A 58 1.16 3.96 -13.56
C ASN A 58 0.74 5.22 -14.33
N ASN A 59 -0.42 5.21 -14.96
CA ASN A 59 -0.98 6.38 -15.66
C ASN A 59 -1.47 7.48 -14.70
N LEU A 60 -1.85 7.11 -13.48
CA LEU A 60 -2.43 8.02 -12.50
C LEU A 60 -1.38 8.60 -11.53
N ILE A 61 -0.27 7.93 -11.33
CA ILE A 61 0.82 8.37 -10.45
C ILE A 61 1.99 8.86 -11.29
N LYS A 62 2.31 10.15 -11.13
CA LYS A 62 3.51 10.72 -11.74
C LYS A 62 4.76 10.08 -11.11
N ASP A 63 5.80 9.88 -11.91
CA ASP A 63 7.10 9.32 -11.48
C ASP A 63 6.98 7.91 -10.87
N SER A 64 6.10 7.10 -11.46
CA SER A 64 5.98 5.68 -11.13
C SER A 64 6.69 4.80 -12.16
N THR A 65 7.33 3.75 -11.66
CA THR A 65 7.94 2.67 -12.46
C THR A 65 7.09 1.42 -12.31
N ILE A 66 6.82 0.75 -13.43
CA ILE A 66 6.03 -0.48 -13.45
C ILE A 66 6.91 -1.66 -13.84
N GLU A 67 6.84 -2.74 -13.07
CA GLU A 67 7.57 -3.97 -13.35
C GLU A 67 6.73 -5.22 -13.11
N GLN A 68 6.81 -6.16 -14.04
CA GLN A 68 6.11 -7.44 -13.95
C GLN A 68 6.92 -8.45 -13.14
N VAL A 69 6.31 -8.97 -12.08
CA VAL A 69 6.87 -10.10 -11.35
C VAL A 69 6.67 -11.37 -12.18
N LYS A 70 7.75 -11.86 -12.78
CA LYS A 70 7.76 -13.10 -13.55
C LYS A 70 8.03 -14.28 -12.64
N SER A 71 7.30 -15.38 -12.86
CA SER A 71 7.52 -16.63 -12.15
C SER A 71 8.18 -17.63 -13.09
N SER A 72 9.32 -18.17 -12.67
CA SER A 72 10.06 -19.19 -13.44
C SER A 72 9.34 -20.54 -13.46
N VAL A 73 8.33 -20.73 -12.63
CA VAL A 73 7.49 -21.92 -12.62
C VAL A 73 6.20 -21.62 -13.35
N SER A 74 6.14 -22.02 -14.64
CA SER A 74 4.90 -22.07 -15.40
C SER A 74 4.04 -23.18 -14.84
N VAL A 75 3.12 -22.86 -13.93
CA VAL A 75 2.17 -23.83 -13.41
C VAL A 75 0.93 -23.78 -14.28
N PRO A 76 0.54 -24.90 -14.93
CA PRO A 76 -0.67 -24.94 -15.72
C PRO A 76 -1.88 -24.45 -14.94
N ALA A 77 -2.80 -23.76 -15.58
CA ALA A 77 -4.00 -23.21 -14.95
C ALA A 77 -4.84 -24.29 -14.22
N SER A 78 -4.76 -25.54 -14.70
CA SER A 78 -5.41 -26.71 -14.15
C SER A 78 -4.68 -27.36 -12.97
N ALA A 79 -3.45 -26.95 -12.67
CA ALA A 79 -2.68 -27.58 -11.60
C ALA A 79 -3.28 -27.22 -10.23
N PHE A 80 -4.00 -28.15 -9.66
CA PHE A 80 -4.60 -28.04 -8.33
C PHE A 80 -3.57 -27.64 -7.25
N TRP A 81 -2.34 -28.15 -7.38
CA TRP A 81 -1.23 -27.89 -6.48
C TRP A 81 -0.84 -26.42 -6.34
N TYR A 82 -0.96 -25.65 -7.44
CA TYR A 82 -0.71 -24.21 -7.42
C TYR A 82 -1.74 -23.46 -6.58
N LYS A 83 -2.87 -24.09 -6.31
CA LYS A 83 -3.94 -23.51 -5.47
C LYS A 83 -3.68 -23.70 -3.99
N LEU A 84 -2.69 -24.51 -3.59
CA LEU A 84 -2.39 -24.71 -2.19
C LEU A 84 -1.70 -23.47 -1.58
N PRO A 85 -2.06 -23.10 -0.35
CA PRO A 85 -1.52 -21.90 0.31
C PRO A 85 -0.02 -22.01 0.62
N PHE A 86 0.55 -23.20 0.52
CA PHE A 86 1.96 -23.49 0.81
C PHE A 86 2.85 -23.50 -0.42
N THR A 87 2.31 -23.28 -1.63
CA THR A 87 3.11 -23.30 -2.85
C THR A 87 4.08 -22.11 -2.84
N LYS A 88 5.36 -22.42 -2.85
CA LYS A 88 6.42 -21.40 -3.02
C LYS A 88 6.61 -21.16 -4.51
N ALA A 89 6.43 -19.92 -4.95
CA ALA A 89 6.83 -19.53 -6.29
C ALA A 89 8.29 -19.13 -6.29
N LYS A 90 9.01 -19.57 -7.31
CA LYS A 90 10.33 -19.00 -7.64
C LYS A 90 10.08 -17.87 -8.64
N ILE A 91 10.50 -16.67 -8.29
CA ILE A 91 10.40 -15.49 -9.15
C ILE A 91 11.75 -15.21 -9.81
N GLU A 92 11.71 -14.58 -10.97
CA GLU A 92 12.87 -13.98 -11.58
C GLU A 92 13.32 -12.77 -10.76
N PRO A 93 14.60 -12.37 -10.82
CA PRO A 93 15.06 -11.15 -10.15
C PRO A 93 14.23 -9.95 -10.58
N ILE A 94 13.91 -9.09 -9.65
CA ILE A 94 13.29 -7.77 -9.90
C ILE A 94 14.44 -6.84 -10.30
N GLU A 95 14.28 -6.16 -11.43
CA GLU A 95 15.30 -5.28 -12.00
C GLU A 95 15.37 -3.92 -11.28
N ALA A 96 14.20 -3.45 -10.78
CA ALA A 96 14.11 -2.20 -10.06
C ALA A 96 14.93 -2.25 -8.76
N ASN A 97 15.79 -1.25 -8.57
CA ASN A 97 16.52 -1.08 -7.32
C ASN A 97 15.57 -0.57 -6.22
N PRO A 98 15.30 -1.35 -5.15
CA PRO A 98 14.35 -0.98 -4.13
C PRO A 98 14.70 0.32 -3.40
N ASP A 99 15.97 0.68 -3.32
CA ASP A 99 16.42 1.87 -2.58
C ASP A 99 16.02 3.18 -3.26
N GLU A 100 15.62 3.13 -4.52
CA GLU A 100 15.15 4.29 -5.27
C GLU A 100 13.68 4.64 -5.03
N PHE A 101 12.93 3.80 -4.30
CA PHE A 101 11.48 3.93 -4.16
C PHE A 101 11.06 3.99 -2.69
N ASP A 102 10.27 4.99 -2.34
CA ASP A 102 9.66 5.13 -1.01
C ASP A 102 8.29 4.45 -0.95
N ASN A 103 7.58 4.42 -2.08
CA ASN A 103 6.27 3.84 -2.20
C ASN A 103 6.30 2.59 -3.08
N ILE A 104 5.65 1.53 -2.63
CA ILE A 104 5.51 0.28 -3.38
C ILE A 104 4.05 -0.09 -3.48
N ILE A 105 3.57 -0.30 -4.70
CA ILE A 105 2.21 -0.77 -4.97
C ILE A 105 2.28 -2.19 -5.52
N LEU A 106 1.69 -3.13 -4.80
CA LEU A 106 1.64 -4.53 -5.19
C LEU A 106 0.29 -4.86 -5.84
N CYS A 107 0.30 -5.17 -7.14
CA CYS A 107 -0.90 -5.60 -7.87
C CYS A 107 -0.91 -7.13 -7.98
N THR A 108 -1.94 -7.78 -7.42
CA THR A 108 -2.00 -9.24 -7.27
C THR A 108 -3.41 -9.77 -7.48
N PRO A 109 -3.61 -10.97 -8.07
CA PRO A 109 -4.92 -11.60 -7.96
C PRO A 109 -5.17 -12.09 -6.53
N VAL A 110 -6.42 -11.99 -6.07
CA VAL A 110 -6.87 -12.71 -4.87
C VAL A 110 -6.79 -14.22 -5.16
N TYR A 111 -6.08 -14.93 -4.31
CA TYR A 111 -5.79 -16.33 -4.51
C TYR A 111 -6.07 -17.15 -3.25
N LEU A 112 -7.12 -17.98 -3.26
CA LEU A 112 -7.55 -18.75 -2.07
C LEU A 112 -7.54 -17.92 -0.79
N GLN A 113 -8.20 -16.77 -0.82
CA GLN A 113 -8.27 -15.81 0.30
C GLN A 113 -6.92 -15.19 0.72
N GLY A 114 -5.90 -15.29 -0.13
CA GLY A 114 -4.59 -14.68 0.09
C GLY A 114 -4.02 -14.04 -1.17
N ILE A 115 -2.79 -13.61 -1.07
CA ILE A 115 -2.00 -13.07 -2.17
C ILE A 115 -1.47 -14.22 -3.04
N SER A 116 -1.30 -13.98 -4.33
CA SER A 116 -0.68 -14.95 -5.24
C SER A 116 0.73 -15.35 -4.79
N PRO A 117 1.16 -16.61 -5.05
CA PRO A 117 2.47 -17.09 -4.65
C PRO A 117 3.65 -16.23 -5.14
N PRO A 118 3.67 -15.69 -6.39
CA PRO A 118 4.75 -14.79 -6.82
C PRO A 118 4.82 -13.50 -5.99
N ILE A 119 3.70 -12.86 -5.67
CA ILE A 119 3.70 -11.68 -4.82
C ILE A 119 4.03 -12.01 -3.36
N LYS A 120 3.70 -13.23 -2.87
CA LYS A 120 4.22 -13.70 -1.57
C LYS A 120 5.74 -13.81 -1.56
N ALA A 121 6.35 -14.26 -2.66
CA ALA A 121 7.80 -14.28 -2.78
C ALA A 121 8.39 -12.86 -2.76
N VAL A 122 7.78 -11.90 -3.47
CA VAL A 122 8.15 -10.48 -3.38
C VAL A 122 8.11 -10.00 -1.93
N ILE A 123 6.99 -10.18 -1.22
CA ILE A 123 6.86 -9.73 0.19
C ILE A 123 7.91 -10.37 1.08
N LYS A 124 8.33 -11.61 0.75
CA LYS A 124 9.35 -12.31 1.53
C LYS A 124 10.76 -11.82 1.25
N ASP A 125 11.10 -11.60 -0.02
CA ASP A 125 12.49 -11.48 -0.45
C ASP A 125 12.86 -10.03 -0.84
N PHE A 126 11.88 -9.17 -1.14
CA PHE A 126 12.10 -7.77 -1.47
C PHE A 126 12.20 -6.91 -0.18
N PRO A 127 13.11 -5.92 -0.12
CA PRO A 127 13.28 -5.08 1.07
C PRO A 127 12.11 -4.09 1.20
N LEU A 128 11.20 -4.37 2.13
CA LEU A 128 10.00 -3.57 2.39
C LEU A 128 10.08 -2.75 3.68
N GLU A 129 11.14 -2.92 4.46
CA GLU A 129 11.29 -2.24 5.76
C GLU A 129 11.32 -0.71 5.57
N GLY A 130 10.48 -0.01 6.34
CA GLY A 130 10.33 1.44 6.29
C GLY A 130 9.63 1.98 5.05
N LYS A 131 9.30 1.15 4.06
CA LYS A 131 8.62 1.60 2.83
C LYS A 131 7.10 1.66 2.98
N ASN A 132 6.49 2.62 2.32
CA ASN A 132 5.05 2.74 2.21
C ASN A 132 4.51 1.71 1.22
N VAL A 133 3.75 0.73 1.71
CA VAL A 133 3.26 -0.36 0.86
C VAL A 133 1.74 -0.35 0.78
N SER A 134 1.23 -0.39 -0.44
CA SER A 134 -0.18 -0.55 -0.75
C SER A 134 -0.41 -1.79 -1.60
N VAL A 135 -1.59 -2.41 -1.46
CA VAL A 135 -1.96 -3.59 -2.25
C VAL A 135 -3.26 -3.33 -2.99
N LEU A 136 -3.24 -3.52 -4.30
CA LEU A 136 -4.41 -3.55 -5.17
C LEU A 136 -4.62 -4.99 -5.65
N ALA A 137 -5.58 -5.68 -5.04
CA ALA A 137 -5.84 -7.08 -5.36
C ALA A 137 -7.02 -7.19 -6.33
N THR A 138 -6.84 -7.91 -7.45
CA THR A 138 -7.95 -8.14 -8.37
C THR A 138 -8.77 -9.36 -7.96
N CYS A 139 -10.09 -9.23 -8.04
CA CYS A 139 -11.02 -10.31 -7.78
C CYS A 139 -12.09 -10.37 -8.88
N GLY A 140 -12.29 -11.56 -9.45
CA GLY A 140 -13.35 -11.82 -10.43
C GLY A 140 -14.68 -12.25 -9.80
N GLY A 141 -14.70 -12.53 -8.52
CA GLY A 141 -15.88 -13.05 -7.80
C GLY A 141 -15.90 -12.64 -6.33
N MET A 142 -16.18 -13.59 -5.45
CA MET A 142 -16.21 -13.35 -3.99
C MET A 142 -14.82 -13.45 -3.37
N TYR A 143 -14.59 -12.62 -2.35
CA TYR A 143 -13.47 -12.73 -1.44
C TYR A 143 -13.97 -12.49 0.00
N PHE A 144 -13.26 -13.03 0.98
CA PHE A 144 -13.61 -12.84 2.39
C PHE A 144 -12.83 -11.68 3.00
N SER A 145 -13.42 -11.00 3.97
CA SER A 145 -12.82 -9.86 4.68
C SER A 145 -11.49 -10.19 5.36
N VAL A 146 -11.29 -11.47 5.74
CA VAL A 146 -10.03 -11.96 6.31
C VAL A 146 -8.81 -11.74 5.39
N PHE A 147 -9.04 -11.61 4.06
CA PHE A 147 -7.98 -11.29 3.10
C PHE A 147 -7.18 -10.05 3.52
N HIS A 148 -7.88 -8.96 3.87
CA HIS A 148 -7.22 -7.71 4.26
C HIS A 148 -6.28 -7.89 5.46
N SER A 149 -6.76 -8.54 6.52
CA SER A 149 -5.98 -8.77 7.74
C SER A 149 -4.76 -9.65 7.50
N LEU A 150 -4.90 -10.70 6.69
CA LEU A 150 -3.80 -11.61 6.37
C LEU A 150 -2.70 -10.89 5.57
N VAL A 151 -3.09 -10.06 4.60
CA VAL A 151 -2.16 -9.29 3.77
C VAL A 151 -1.44 -8.24 4.59
N GLN A 152 -2.18 -7.43 5.35
CA GLN A 152 -1.60 -6.41 6.24
C GLN A 152 -0.64 -7.03 7.25
N GLY A 153 -1.02 -8.14 7.89
CA GLY A 153 -0.16 -8.83 8.83
C GLY A 153 1.13 -9.35 8.21
N SER A 154 1.08 -9.79 6.94
CA SER A 154 2.28 -10.25 6.22
C SER A 154 3.24 -9.10 5.93
N LEU A 155 2.74 -7.95 5.49
CA LEU A 155 3.53 -6.76 5.19
C LEU A 155 4.14 -6.14 6.46
N LYS A 156 3.33 -5.99 7.53
CA LYS A 156 3.81 -5.44 8.80
C LYS A 156 4.93 -6.28 9.42
N ARG A 157 4.89 -7.62 9.30
CA ARG A 157 5.99 -8.50 9.74
C ARG A 157 7.30 -8.28 8.96
N ARG A 158 7.24 -7.63 7.81
CA ARG A 158 8.40 -7.25 6.99
C ARG A 158 8.83 -5.79 7.21
N GLY A 159 8.32 -5.13 8.26
CA GLY A 159 8.63 -3.75 8.58
C GLY A 159 8.01 -2.71 7.65
N ALA A 160 7.07 -3.11 6.78
CA ALA A 160 6.40 -2.18 5.87
C ALA A 160 5.40 -1.27 6.60
N ILE A 161 5.33 -0.02 6.17
CA ILE A 161 4.26 0.92 6.52
C ILE A 161 3.10 0.65 5.56
N VAL A 162 2.01 0.06 6.06
CA VAL A 162 0.89 -0.38 5.21
C VAL A 162 -0.14 0.73 5.09
N ASN A 163 -0.22 1.37 3.93
CA ASN A 163 -1.16 2.46 3.65
C ASN A 163 -2.56 1.94 3.27
N GLY A 164 -2.65 0.73 2.72
CA GLY A 164 -3.94 0.12 2.44
C GLY A 164 -3.86 -1.21 1.67
N VAL A 165 -4.94 -1.97 1.80
CA VAL A 165 -5.17 -3.18 1.01
C VAL A 165 -6.57 -3.07 0.42
N TYR A 166 -6.68 -2.99 -0.89
CA TYR A 166 -7.93 -2.77 -1.60
C TYR A 166 -8.17 -3.87 -2.63
N VAL A 167 -9.44 -4.13 -2.90
CA VAL A 167 -9.84 -5.12 -3.88
C VAL A 167 -10.52 -4.45 -5.06
N VAL A 168 -9.94 -4.62 -6.24
CA VAL A 168 -10.46 -4.16 -7.52
C VAL A 168 -11.29 -5.28 -8.15
N LYS A 169 -12.57 -5.05 -8.35
CA LYS A 169 -13.45 -6.01 -9.01
C LYS A 169 -13.24 -5.94 -10.53
N VAL A 170 -12.84 -7.06 -11.14
CA VAL A 170 -12.50 -7.11 -12.58
C VAL A 170 -13.39 -8.04 -13.39
N GLY A 171 -14.26 -8.84 -12.75
CA GLY A 171 -15.19 -9.74 -13.44
C GLY A 171 -16.26 -8.96 -14.19
N GLY A 172 -16.35 -9.14 -15.52
CA GLY A 172 -17.32 -8.44 -16.36
C GLY A 172 -17.16 -6.92 -16.47
N LYS A 173 -16.03 -6.37 -16.01
CA LYS A 173 -15.75 -4.93 -16.02
C LYS A 173 -14.92 -4.52 -17.22
N SER A 174 -15.23 -3.33 -17.80
CA SER A 174 -14.40 -2.69 -18.81
C SER A 174 -13.10 -2.13 -18.20
N GLU A 175 -12.14 -1.76 -19.04
CA GLU A 175 -10.88 -1.16 -18.56
C GLU A 175 -11.11 0.19 -17.89
N GLU A 176 -12.08 0.98 -18.39
CA GLU A 176 -12.46 2.27 -17.82
C GLU A 176 -13.07 2.11 -16.43
N GLU A 177 -13.96 1.12 -16.24
CA GLU A 177 -14.52 0.82 -14.92
C GLU A 177 -13.46 0.36 -13.92
N ILE A 178 -12.46 -0.40 -14.39
CA ILE A 178 -11.31 -0.82 -13.58
C ILE A 178 -10.46 0.39 -13.21
N ALA A 179 -10.14 1.26 -14.17
CA ALA A 179 -9.37 2.48 -13.94
C ALA A 179 -10.06 3.43 -12.95
N LEU A 180 -11.38 3.55 -13.01
CA LEU A 180 -12.14 4.35 -12.05
C LEU A 180 -12.04 3.81 -10.62
N GLN A 181 -12.14 2.48 -10.43
CA GLN A 181 -11.94 1.86 -9.12
C GLN A 181 -10.51 2.08 -8.62
N VAL A 182 -9.50 1.94 -9.50
CA VAL A 182 -8.10 2.20 -9.16
C VAL A 182 -7.91 3.63 -8.68
N LYS A 183 -8.47 4.61 -9.40
CA LYS A 183 -8.43 6.02 -9.02
C LYS A 183 -9.03 6.27 -7.64
N GLU A 184 -10.20 5.70 -7.36
CA GLU A 184 -10.86 5.82 -6.05
C GLU A 184 -9.97 5.24 -4.93
N HIS A 185 -9.36 4.07 -5.16
CA HIS A 185 -8.49 3.45 -4.16
C HIS A 185 -7.19 4.23 -3.95
N LEU A 186 -6.59 4.77 -5.00
CA LEU A 186 -5.41 5.64 -4.90
C LEU A 186 -5.70 6.91 -4.09
N GLY A 187 -6.87 7.52 -4.28
CA GLY A 187 -7.31 8.65 -3.46
C GLY A 187 -7.41 8.30 -1.97
N LYS A 188 -7.87 7.09 -1.63
CA LYS A 188 -7.92 6.61 -0.23
C LYS A 188 -6.54 6.33 0.37
N ILE A 189 -5.55 6.02 -0.47
CA ILE A 189 -4.16 5.81 -0.08
C ILE A 189 -3.42 7.15 0.15
N GLY A 190 -3.98 8.26 -0.33
CA GLY A 190 -3.38 9.59 -0.21
C GLY A 190 -2.57 10.03 -1.45
N PHE A 191 -2.65 9.29 -2.56
CA PHE A 191 -2.12 9.78 -3.83
C PHE A 191 -3.03 10.86 -4.41
N ASP A 192 -2.49 12.05 -4.66
CA ASP A 192 -3.21 13.12 -5.34
C ASP A 192 -3.33 12.81 -6.84
N THR A 193 -4.41 12.10 -7.19
CA THR A 193 -4.70 11.70 -8.57
C THR A 193 -5.38 12.81 -9.38
N LEU A 194 -5.66 13.96 -8.79
CA LEU A 194 -6.46 15.03 -9.42
C LEU A 194 -5.64 15.93 -10.32
N LYS A 195 -4.31 15.89 -10.26
CA LYS A 195 -3.45 16.83 -10.99
C LYS A 195 -3.34 16.58 -12.50
N ASN A 196 -3.76 15.41 -13.00
CA ASN A 196 -3.52 15.00 -14.40
C ASN A 196 -4.78 14.82 -15.28
N MET A 197 -5.99 15.21 -14.83
CA MET A 197 -7.21 15.07 -15.65
C MET A 197 -7.65 16.32 -16.39
N SER A 198 -6.89 17.41 -16.40
CA SER A 198 -7.29 18.66 -17.07
C SER A 198 -6.83 18.80 -18.53
N ILE A 199 -6.28 17.75 -19.17
CA ILE A 199 -5.63 17.95 -20.48
C ILE A 199 -6.35 17.29 -21.67
N ASN A 200 -7.38 16.44 -21.50
CA ASN A 200 -8.06 15.82 -22.65
C ASN A 200 -9.59 15.92 -22.59
N GLN A 201 -10.14 17.11 -22.44
CA GLN A 201 -11.47 17.44 -22.99
C GLN A 201 -11.28 18.46 -24.11
N GLU A 202 -10.85 18.00 -25.28
CA GLU A 202 -11.15 18.73 -26.49
C GLU A 202 -12.68 18.69 -26.68
N PRO A 203 -13.34 19.83 -26.83
CA PRO A 203 -14.76 19.84 -27.18
C PRO A 203 -14.88 19.27 -28.59
N VAL A 204 -15.62 18.17 -28.74
CA VAL A 204 -16.07 17.68 -30.03
C VAL A 204 -16.84 18.82 -30.67
N GLY A 205 -16.23 19.46 -31.69
CA GLY A 205 -16.80 20.52 -32.47
C GLY A 205 -18.09 20.09 -33.14
N ARG A 206 -19.05 20.96 -33.11
CA ARG A 206 -20.33 20.89 -33.85
C ARG A 206 -20.08 20.94 -35.35
#